data_e30927f7b1914d6360cbed6ad853c47f
#
_entry.id   e30927f7b1914d6360cbed6ad853c47f
#
_cell.length_a   1.000
_cell.length_b   1.000
_cell.length_c   1.000
_cell.angle_alpha   90.00
_cell.angle_beta   90.00
_cell.angle_gamma   90.00
#
_symmetry.space_group_name_H-M   'P 1'
#
loop_
_entity.id
_entity.type
_entity.pdbx_description
1 polymer ?
#
loop_
_entity_poly.entity_id
_entity_poly.type
_entity_poly.pdbx_seq_one_letter_code
_entity_poly.pdbx_strand_id
1 'polypeptide(L)'
;TLPRDENGRATSAELTGDFVLAADAKWKYIDHLPDKAQLTSEPQGEVPSQTQLNKLTVVHPGVGAEASAAAAYINNNDNVFLVQDMADNWRLVGCERWQTKSTVSQDLGQGPTGTTSTTVSVEATDETPAPFYKGKIEAEEGDFMADGSEIPET
;
A
#
# COMPACT_ATOMS: atom_id res chain seq x y z
N THR A 1 3.82 11.98 -9.03
CA THR A 1 4.50 11.38 -10.22
C THR A 1 5.96 11.11 -9.91
N LEU A 2 6.56 10.13 -10.59
CA LEU A 2 8.01 9.90 -10.50
C LEU A 2 8.75 10.97 -11.32
N PRO A 3 9.91 11.48 -10.84
CA PRO A 3 10.77 12.35 -11.62
C PRO A 3 11.33 11.60 -12.84
N ARG A 4 11.40 12.26 -13.98
CA ARG A 4 11.81 11.66 -15.26
C ARG A 4 12.92 12.47 -15.92
N ASP A 5 13.77 11.78 -16.70
CA ASP A 5 14.77 12.38 -17.57
C ASP A 5 14.16 12.89 -18.91
N GLU A 6 14.99 13.46 -19.75
CA GLU A 6 14.59 13.96 -21.08
C GLU A 6 14.04 12.84 -22.00
N ASN A 7 14.36 11.59 -21.73
CA ASN A 7 13.90 10.41 -22.47
C ASN A 7 12.65 9.77 -21.82
N GLY A 8 12.08 10.39 -20.80
CA GLY A 8 10.90 9.90 -20.09
C GLY A 8 11.13 8.73 -19.14
N ARG A 9 12.40 8.41 -18.83
CA ARG A 9 12.74 7.35 -17.87
C ARG A 9 12.71 7.87 -16.46
N ALA A 10 12.23 7.04 -15.52
CA ALA A 10 12.25 7.39 -14.11
C ALA A 10 13.70 7.53 -13.61
N THR A 11 14.03 8.67 -13.00
CA THR A 11 15.36 8.97 -12.45
C THR A 11 15.47 8.67 -10.97
N SER A 12 14.33 8.50 -10.29
CA SER A 12 14.23 8.19 -8.88
C SER A 12 12.98 7.36 -8.62
N ALA A 13 13.02 6.53 -7.60
CA ALA A 13 11.84 5.81 -7.08
C ALA A 13 11.10 6.60 -5.97
N GLU A 14 11.32 7.91 -5.89
CA GLU A 14 10.66 8.80 -4.94
C GLU A 14 9.57 9.61 -5.67
N LEU A 15 8.35 9.58 -5.11
CA LEU A 15 7.23 10.35 -5.64
C LEU A 15 7.35 11.83 -5.29
N THR A 16 7.10 12.69 -6.26
CA THR A 16 7.06 14.15 -6.08
C THR A 16 5.62 14.63 -5.88
N GLY A 17 5.42 15.49 -4.88
CA GLY A 17 4.14 16.11 -4.55
C GLY A 17 3.24 15.26 -3.66
N ASP A 18 2.14 15.86 -3.26
CA ASP A 18 1.16 15.25 -2.38
C ASP A 18 0.07 14.52 -3.16
N PHE A 19 -0.59 13.56 -2.52
CA PHE A 19 -1.80 12.96 -3.05
C PHE A 19 -2.96 13.95 -2.98
N VAL A 20 -3.69 14.05 -4.09
CA VAL A 20 -4.97 14.74 -4.12
C VAL A 20 -6.06 13.68 -4.01
N LEU A 21 -6.62 13.55 -2.83
CA LEU A 21 -7.76 12.66 -2.59
C LEU A 21 -9.05 13.29 -3.10
N ALA A 22 -10.04 12.46 -3.40
CA ALA A 22 -11.38 12.95 -3.71
C ALA A 22 -11.97 13.72 -2.51
N ALA A 23 -12.93 14.60 -2.76
CA ALA A 23 -13.57 15.39 -1.70
C ALA A 23 -14.08 14.46 -0.58
N ASP A 24 -13.73 14.82 0.65
CA ASP A 24 -14.08 14.06 1.88
C ASP A 24 -13.46 12.66 2.00
N ALA A 25 -12.54 12.29 1.08
CA ALA A 25 -11.80 11.04 1.18
C ALA A 25 -10.57 11.19 2.09
N LYS A 26 -10.36 10.18 2.92
CA LYS A 26 -9.19 10.09 3.80
C LYS A 26 -8.57 8.70 3.76
N TRP A 27 -7.30 8.62 4.08
CA TRP A 27 -6.63 7.35 4.25
C TRP A 27 -7.18 6.59 5.45
N LYS A 28 -7.49 5.32 5.24
CA LYS A 28 -7.91 4.39 6.29
C LYS A 28 -6.74 3.56 6.75
N TYR A 29 -6.76 3.17 7.99
CA TYR A 29 -5.70 2.45 8.66
C TYR A 29 -6.06 0.98 8.85
N ILE A 30 -5.10 0.10 8.66
CA ILE A 30 -5.23 -1.34 8.93
C ILE A 30 -4.07 -1.77 9.81
N ASP A 31 -4.38 -2.18 11.04
CA ASP A 31 -3.41 -2.79 11.94
C ASP A 31 -3.02 -4.18 11.44
N HIS A 32 -1.75 -4.51 11.56
CA HIS A 32 -1.24 -5.82 11.19
C HIS A 32 -0.24 -6.36 12.22
N LEU A 33 -0.03 -7.67 12.20
CA LEU A 33 1.00 -8.31 13.00
C LEU A 33 2.38 -7.97 12.42
N PRO A 34 3.30 -7.35 13.20
CA PRO A 34 4.58 -6.86 12.70
C PRO A 34 5.42 -7.93 12.00
N ASP A 35 5.43 -9.14 12.56
CA ASP A 35 6.25 -10.26 12.04
C ASP A 35 5.64 -10.97 10.83
N LYS A 36 4.45 -10.56 10.38
CA LYS A 36 3.71 -11.19 9.29
C LYS A 36 3.36 -10.22 8.15
N ALA A 37 4.04 -9.09 8.09
CA ALA A 37 3.93 -8.17 6.98
C ALA A 37 5.14 -8.30 6.05
N GLN A 38 4.92 -8.36 4.75
CA GLN A 38 5.97 -8.45 3.76
C GLN A 38 5.61 -7.67 2.51
N LEU A 39 6.56 -6.84 2.06
CA LEU A 39 6.50 -6.19 0.76
C LEU A 39 7.69 -6.67 -0.07
N THR A 40 7.41 -7.25 -1.22
CA THR A 40 8.43 -7.71 -2.17
C THR A 40 8.24 -7.06 -3.53
N SER A 41 9.33 -6.89 -4.28
CA SER A 41 9.31 -6.38 -5.64
C SER A 41 10.13 -7.30 -6.52
N GLU A 42 9.51 -7.83 -7.56
CA GLU A 42 10.14 -8.77 -8.50
C GLU A 42 10.06 -8.22 -9.92
N PRO A 43 11.14 -8.32 -10.72
CA PRO A 43 11.07 -7.96 -12.13
C PRO A 43 10.21 -8.95 -12.90
N GLN A 44 9.43 -8.45 -13.85
CA GLN A 44 8.63 -9.28 -14.75
C GLN A 44 8.71 -8.78 -16.18
N GLY A 45 8.51 -9.69 -17.13
CA GLY A 45 8.61 -9.39 -18.56
C GLY A 45 10.02 -9.58 -19.10
N GLU A 46 10.25 -9.15 -20.32
CA GLU A 46 11.51 -9.29 -21.03
C GLU A 46 12.18 -7.94 -21.29
N VAL A 47 13.51 -7.93 -21.30
CA VAL A 47 14.31 -6.75 -21.68
C VAL A 47 14.00 -6.37 -23.12
N PRO A 48 13.76 -5.07 -23.46
CA PRO A 48 13.92 -3.88 -22.63
C PRO A 48 12.65 -3.39 -21.92
N SER A 49 11.58 -4.16 -21.91
CA SER A 49 10.24 -3.75 -21.44
C SER A 49 9.88 -4.34 -20.07
N GLN A 50 10.86 -4.62 -19.24
CA GLN A 50 10.61 -5.15 -17.91
C GLN A 50 9.88 -4.14 -17.02
N THR A 51 8.92 -4.64 -16.25
CA THR A 51 8.22 -3.93 -15.18
C THR A 51 8.49 -4.60 -13.84
N GLN A 52 8.09 -3.97 -12.76
CA GLN A 52 8.19 -4.53 -11.41
C GLN A 52 6.82 -5.00 -10.93
N LEU A 53 6.77 -6.20 -10.40
CA LEU A 53 5.60 -6.71 -9.69
C LEU A 53 5.82 -6.52 -8.19
N ASN A 54 5.06 -5.62 -7.61
CA ASN A 54 5.08 -5.35 -6.18
C ASN A 54 4.01 -6.21 -5.50
N LYS A 55 4.41 -7.02 -4.53
CA LYS A 55 3.51 -7.87 -3.75
C LYS A 55 3.57 -7.47 -2.29
N LEU A 56 2.41 -7.12 -1.75
CA LEU A 56 2.21 -6.82 -0.34
C LEU A 56 1.38 -7.93 0.30
N THR A 57 1.85 -8.46 1.41
CA THR A 57 1.06 -9.38 2.25
C THR A 57 1.09 -8.87 3.67
N VAL A 58 -0.08 -8.68 4.26
CA VAL A 58 -0.24 -8.30 5.67
C VAL A 58 -1.28 -9.18 6.33
N VAL A 59 -1.09 -9.45 7.60
CA VAL A 59 -2.00 -10.26 8.41
C VAL A 59 -2.54 -9.41 9.56
N HIS A 60 -3.86 -9.20 9.55
CA HIS A 60 -4.58 -8.54 10.63
C HIS A 60 -5.08 -9.61 11.62
N PRO A 61 -4.86 -9.44 12.93
CA PRO A 61 -5.39 -10.37 13.92
C PRO A 61 -6.91 -10.23 14.05
N GLY A 62 -7.61 -11.34 13.91
CA GLY A 62 -9.05 -11.41 14.08
C GLY A 62 -9.88 -11.37 12.79
N VAL A 63 -11.16 -11.64 12.94
CA VAL A 63 -12.16 -11.74 11.86
C VAL A 63 -13.49 -11.06 12.24
N GLY A 64 -13.42 -10.00 13.03
CA GLY A 64 -14.60 -9.27 13.50
C GLY A 64 -15.43 -8.65 12.35
N ALA A 65 -16.58 -8.11 12.69
CA ALA A 65 -17.50 -7.50 11.72
C ALA A 65 -16.84 -6.36 10.92
N GLU A 66 -16.02 -5.56 11.56
CA GLU A 66 -15.28 -4.47 10.93
C GLU A 66 -14.24 -4.97 9.93
N ALA A 67 -13.44 -5.99 10.32
CA ALA A 67 -12.47 -6.62 9.43
C ALA A 67 -13.16 -7.30 8.23
N SER A 68 -14.33 -7.90 8.44
CA SER A 68 -15.12 -8.52 7.37
C SER A 68 -15.71 -7.49 6.40
N ALA A 69 -16.17 -6.35 6.91
CA ALA A 69 -16.64 -5.24 6.06
C ALA A 69 -15.50 -4.63 5.25
N ALA A 70 -14.33 -4.43 5.86
CA ALA A 70 -13.14 -3.95 5.17
C ALA A 70 -12.69 -4.95 4.08
N ALA A 71 -12.73 -6.24 4.36
CA ALA A 71 -12.41 -7.29 3.39
C ALA A 71 -13.33 -7.23 2.15
N ALA A 72 -14.63 -7.10 2.36
CA ALA A 72 -15.60 -6.97 1.27
C ALA A 72 -15.35 -5.72 0.42
N TYR A 73 -15.02 -4.61 1.06
CA TYR A 73 -14.69 -3.36 0.37
C TYR A 73 -13.41 -3.50 -0.46
N ILE A 74 -12.33 -4.02 0.12
CA ILE A 74 -11.03 -4.17 -0.56
C ILE A 74 -11.14 -5.12 -1.74
N ASN A 75 -11.86 -6.22 -1.62
CA ASN A 75 -12.00 -7.21 -2.69
C ASN A 75 -12.78 -6.70 -3.92
N ASN A 76 -13.61 -5.68 -3.76
CA ASN A 76 -14.51 -5.20 -4.81
C ASN A 76 -14.18 -3.80 -5.34
N ASN A 77 -13.11 -3.19 -4.88
CA ASN A 77 -12.69 -1.87 -5.32
C ASN A 77 -11.21 -1.84 -5.68
N ASP A 78 -10.86 -0.91 -6.55
CA ASP A 78 -9.47 -0.56 -6.81
C ASP A 78 -8.93 0.29 -5.65
N ASN A 79 -7.92 -0.22 -5.00
CA ASN A 79 -7.34 0.43 -3.83
C ASN A 79 -5.85 0.69 -4.04
N VAL A 80 -5.36 1.72 -3.40
CA VAL A 80 -3.95 2.06 -3.32
C VAL A 80 -3.52 1.93 -1.86
N PHE A 81 -2.36 1.37 -1.62
CA PHE A 81 -1.86 1.09 -0.27
C PHE A 81 -0.60 1.89 0.02
N LEU A 82 -0.54 2.50 1.20
CA LEU A 82 0.67 3.06 1.76
C LEU A 82 1.16 2.14 2.87
N VAL A 83 2.43 1.75 2.79
CA VAL A 83 3.07 0.82 3.73
C VAL A 83 4.31 1.48 4.30
N GLN A 84 4.43 1.50 5.61
CA GLN A 84 5.64 1.94 6.28
C GLN A 84 6.65 0.78 6.37
N ASP A 85 7.86 0.99 5.93
CA ASP A 85 8.94 0.00 6.04
C ASP A 85 9.68 0.10 7.40
N MET A 86 10.60 -0.82 7.65
CA MET A 86 11.36 -0.87 8.91
C MET A 86 12.34 0.29 9.10
N ALA A 87 12.55 1.10 8.08
CA ALA A 87 13.36 2.32 8.11
C ALA A 87 12.51 3.60 8.19
N ASP A 88 11.25 3.45 8.59
CA ASP A 88 10.25 4.53 8.71
C ASP A 88 9.92 5.28 7.40
N ASN A 89 10.24 4.68 6.26
CA ASN A 89 9.83 5.23 4.97
C ASN A 89 8.47 4.70 4.55
N TRP A 90 7.66 5.57 3.97
CA TRP A 90 6.39 5.18 3.37
C TRP A 90 6.57 4.78 1.90
N ARG A 91 6.00 3.65 1.55
CA ARG A 91 6.03 3.12 0.19
C ARG A 91 4.62 2.97 -0.36
N LEU A 92 4.48 3.30 -1.63
CA LEU A 92 3.21 3.20 -2.35
C LEU A 92 3.13 1.87 -3.09
N VAL A 93 2.00 1.18 -2.94
CA VAL A 93 1.65 0.00 -3.72
C VAL A 93 0.38 0.29 -4.49
N GLY A 94 0.49 0.26 -5.81
CA GLY A 94 -0.59 0.59 -6.72
C GLY A 94 -0.51 2.01 -7.26
N CYS A 95 -1.10 2.21 -8.42
CA CYS A 95 -1.22 3.52 -9.04
C CYS A 95 -2.45 3.56 -9.96
N GLU A 96 -2.84 4.76 -10.35
CA GLU A 96 -3.97 4.99 -11.25
C GLU A 96 -3.79 4.32 -12.64
N ARG A 97 -2.54 4.23 -13.09
CA ARG A 97 -2.22 3.65 -14.41
C ARG A 97 -2.32 2.13 -14.44
N TRP A 98 -1.92 1.47 -13.36
CA TRP A 98 -1.98 0.02 -13.20
C TRP A 98 -2.68 -0.33 -11.89
N GLN A 99 -3.88 -0.84 -12.05
CA GLN A 99 -4.74 -1.20 -10.93
C GLN A 99 -4.13 -2.30 -10.08
N THR A 100 -4.38 -2.25 -8.79
CA THR A 100 -4.01 -3.31 -7.87
C THR A 100 -4.96 -4.49 -7.98
N LYS A 101 -4.42 -5.69 -7.82
CA LYS A 101 -5.21 -6.89 -7.56
C LYS A 101 -5.13 -7.19 -6.07
N SER A 102 -6.20 -6.91 -5.38
CA SER A 102 -6.31 -7.13 -3.93
C SER A 102 -7.15 -8.36 -3.64
N THR A 103 -6.69 -9.19 -2.73
CA THR A 103 -7.41 -10.37 -2.27
C THR A 103 -7.33 -10.42 -0.75
N VAL A 104 -8.47 -10.43 -0.10
CA VAL A 104 -8.56 -10.56 1.35
C VAL A 104 -9.22 -11.88 1.68
N SER A 105 -8.54 -12.70 2.46
CA SER A 105 -9.03 -13.97 2.97
C SER A 105 -9.09 -13.97 4.49
N GLN A 106 -10.05 -14.68 5.04
CA GLN A 106 -10.22 -14.81 6.48
C GLN A 106 -10.07 -16.28 6.89
N ASP A 107 -9.33 -16.51 7.95
CA ASP A 107 -9.21 -17.81 8.61
C ASP A 107 -9.87 -17.72 9.98
N LEU A 108 -10.90 -18.52 10.18
CA LEU A 108 -11.66 -18.57 11.43
C LEU A 108 -10.98 -19.47 12.49
N GLY A 109 -9.84 -20.06 12.14
CA GLY A 109 -9.16 -21.02 13.01
C GLY A 109 -9.83 -22.38 13.06
N GLN A 110 -9.11 -23.34 13.59
CA GLN A 110 -9.57 -24.72 13.73
C GLN A 110 -9.48 -25.16 15.19
N GLY A 111 -10.62 -25.43 15.81
CA GLY A 111 -10.70 -25.85 17.21
C GLY A 111 -10.36 -24.76 18.24
N PRO A 112 -10.29 -25.12 19.54
CA PRO A 112 -10.11 -24.15 20.62
C PRO A 112 -8.75 -23.44 20.63
N THR A 113 -7.74 -24.01 19.98
CA THR A 113 -6.37 -23.49 19.90
C THR A 113 -6.06 -22.82 18.56
N GLY A 114 -7.02 -22.80 17.63
CA GLY A 114 -6.88 -22.15 16.34
C GLY A 114 -6.80 -20.62 16.47
N THR A 115 -5.97 -19.99 15.65
CA THR A 115 -5.88 -18.54 15.57
C THR A 115 -6.77 -18.02 14.45
N THR A 116 -7.49 -16.93 14.70
CA THR A 116 -8.27 -16.23 13.69
C THR A 116 -7.45 -15.11 13.09
N SER A 117 -7.49 -14.96 11.77
CA SER A 117 -6.76 -13.91 11.08
C SER A 117 -7.42 -13.49 9.78
N THR A 118 -7.16 -12.25 9.38
CA THR A 118 -7.51 -11.72 8.06
C THR A 118 -6.21 -11.42 7.32
N THR A 119 -6.01 -12.09 6.18
CA THR A 119 -4.82 -11.90 5.34
C THR A 119 -5.18 -11.04 4.14
N VAL A 120 -4.48 -9.94 3.97
CA VAL A 120 -4.57 -9.04 2.81
C VAL A 120 -3.38 -9.30 1.91
N SER A 121 -3.65 -9.72 0.67
CA SER A 121 -2.64 -9.90 -0.37
C SER A 121 -2.91 -8.93 -1.50
N VAL A 122 -1.93 -8.13 -1.86
CA VAL A 122 -2.03 -7.12 -2.91
C VAL A 122 -0.92 -7.32 -3.92
N GLU A 123 -1.27 -7.34 -5.19
CA GLU A 123 -0.32 -7.34 -6.29
C GLU A 123 -0.53 -6.08 -7.13
N ALA A 124 0.55 -5.41 -7.45
CA ALA A 124 0.54 -4.22 -8.30
C ALA A 124 1.75 -4.20 -9.22
N THR A 125 1.52 -3.89 -10.48
CA THR A 125 2.59 -3.65 -11.45
C THR A 125 3.01 -2.19 -11.40
N ASP A 126 4.30 -1.92 -11.49
CA ASP A 126 4.85 -0.56 -11.58
C ASP A 126 6.13 -0.55 -12.43
N GLU A 127 6.60 0.63 -12.79
CA GLU A 127 7.88 0.83 -13.49
C GLU A 127 9.07 0.61 -12.57
N THR A 128 8.90 0.84 -11.26
CA THR A 128 9.94 0.72 -10.22
C THR A 128 9.47 -0.17 -9.08
N PRO A 129 10.39 -0.69 -8.25
CA PRO A 129 10.02 -1.22 -6.94
C PRO A 129 9.17 -0.21 -6.19
N ALA A 130 8.29 -0.66 -5.30
CA ALA A 130 7.32 0.20 -4.61
C ALA A 130 7.91 1.58 -4.26
N PRO A 131 7.45 2.66 -4.91
CA PRO A 131 8.09 3.97 -4.79
C PRO A 131 7.92 4.58 -3.40
N PHE A 132 8.90 5.39 -3.01
CA PHE A 132 8.85 6.13 -1.74
C PHE A 132 7.89 7.31 -1.84
N TYR A 133 7.17 7.54 -0.76
CA TYR A 133 6.29 8.69 -0.60
C TYR A 133 6.71 9.53 0.62
N LYS A 134 6.88 10.83 0.42
CA LYS A 134 7.30 11.78 1.47
C LYS A 134 6.33 12.94 1.68
N GLY A 135 5.21 12.94 0.96
CA GLY A 135 4.20 14.00 1.04
C GLY A 135 3.28 13.90 2.26
N LYS A 136 2.25 14.72 2.25
CA LYS A 136 1.23 14.76 3.29
C LYS A 136 0.30 13.54 3.19
N ILE A 137 0.01 12.91 4.31
CA ILE A 137 -0.96 11.82 4.45
C ILE A 137 -2.15 12.34 5.26
N GLU A 138 -3.31 12.43 4.61
CA GLU A 138 -4.58 12.83 5.22
C GLU A 138 -5.32 11.59 5.69
N ALA A 139 -5.14 11.22 6.96
CA ALA A 139 -5.75 10.05 7.57
C ALA A 139 -6.98 10.38 8.42
N GLU A 140 -7.85 9.39 8.63
CA GLU A 140 -9.03 9.58 9.51
C GLU A 140 -8.65 9.91 10.96
N GLU A 141 -7.50 9.43 11.43
CA GLU A 141 -6.99 9.66 12.80
C GLU A 141 -6.19 10.97 12.96
N GLY A 142 -5.91 11.65 11.86
CA GLY A 142 -5.15 12.90 11.83
C GLY A 142 -4.16 12.96 10.68
N ASP A 143 -3.88 14.15 10.23
CA ASP A 143 -2.96 14.39 9.13
C ASP A 143 -1.52 14.40 9.64
N PHE A 144 -0.60 13.87 8.84
CA PHE A 144 0.83 13.88 9.14
C PHE A 144 1.68 13.88 7.85
N MET A 145 2.94 14.24 7.98
CA MET A 145 3.89 14.15 6.87
C MET A 145 4.59 12.80 6.87
N ALA A 146 4.67 12.17 5.70
CA ALA A 146 5.29 10.85 5.54
C ALA A 146 6.80 10.84 5.85
N ASP A 147 7.48 11.99 5.79
CA ASP A 147 8.89 12.14 6.16
C ASP A 147 9.12 12.49 7.64
N GLY A 148 8.03 12.56 8.45
CA GLY A 148 8.08 12.91 9.86
C GLY A 148 8.28 14.40 10.14
N SER A 149 8.26 15.27 9.14
CA SER A 149 8.32 16.72 9.32
C SER A 149 6.98 17.30 9.83
N GLU A 150 7.00 18.54 10.31
CA GLU A 150 5.76 19.25 10.65
C GLU A 150 4.99 19.62 9.38
N ILE A 151 3.65 19.56 9.47
CA ILE A 151 2.79 20.00 8.37
C ILE A 151 3.01 21.50 8.16
N PRO A 152 3.34 21.95 6.94
CA PRO A 152 3.49 23.38 6.65
C PRO A 152 2.20 24.12 6.97
N GLU A 153 2.28 25.10 7.83
CA GLU A 153 1.14 26.01 8.05
C GLU A 153 0.90 26.83 6.77
N THR A 154 -0.32 26.80 6.34
CA THR A 154 -0.79 27.61 5.18
C THR A 154 -1.18 29.00 5.62
#